data_7a637dbfa1239061e29ae03c7ad0e6da
#
_entry.id   7a637dbfa1239061e29ae03c7ad0e6da
#
_cell.length_a   1.000
_cell.length_b   1.000
_cell.length_c   1.000
_cell.angle_alpha   90.00
_cell.angle_beta   90.00
_cell.angle_gamma   90.00
#
_symmetry.space_group_name_H-M   'P 1'
#
loop_
_entity.id
_entity.type
_entity.pdbx_description
1 polymer ?
#
loop_
_entity_poly.entity_id
_entity_poly.type
_entity_poly.pdbx_seq_one_letter_code
_entity_poly.pdbx_strand_id
1 'polypeptide(L)'
;MPADTSKSTKAIMSGMRQLEIRTRRMVNDSLAGEYHSVFKGRGMDFDEVREYTPGDEVRTIDWNVTARAGRPFVKKFTEERELTILLMVDISASGNFGSAALSKRDLAAELASVLAFSAIRNSDKVGLLLYTDRIERYLPPKKGRRHVLRVVRDILYHTPEGRGTDSVKALDVASHVLHRRAIVFLISDFQSPSKDPAAARTELRRAMRQTNRRHDLIAVQVADPREKELPNVGVLALEDAESGEIIELDTADPGIRKRFSELALERARKLVSDFRAEGVDTLELKTDSPYMPALQRFFKTRERRRV
;
A
#
# COMPACT_ATOMS: atom_id res chain seq x y z
N MET A 1 1.56 20.22 34.34
CA MET A 1 0.59 21.03 33.55
C MET A 1 0.11 20.15 32.43
N PRO A 2 -1.21 19.89 32.27
CA PRO A 2 -1.73 19.11 31.16
C PRO A 2 -1.58 19.94 29.88
N ALA A 3 -0.76 19.46 28.95
CA ALA A 3 -0.58 20.06 27.66
C ALA A 3 -1.88 20.04 26.87
N ASP A 4 -2.17 21.16 26.26
CA ASP A 4 -3.31 21.62 25.48
C ASP A 4 -3.84 20.59 24.46
N THR A 5 -4.52 19.56 24.94
CA THR A 5 -5.09 18.45 24.14
C THR A 5 -6.15 18.95 23.14
N SER A 6 -6.76 20.12 23.39
CA SER A 6 -7.83 20.66 22.54
C SER A 6 -7.31 21.31 21.26
N LYS A 7 -6.15 21.96 21.30
CA LYS A 7 -5.50 22.55 20.11
C LYS A 7 -4.96 21.45 19.19
N SER A 8 -4.42 20.39 19.78
CA SER A 8 -3.96 19.20 19.04
C SER A 8 -5.10 18.54 18.29
N THR A 9 -6.25 18.33 18.93
CA THR A 9 -7.42 17.65 18.28
C THR A 9 -8.00 18.46 17.13
N LYS A 10 -8.08 19.79 17.25
CA LYS A 10 -8.56 20.65 16.15
C LYS A 10 -7.58 20.66 14.96
N ALA A 11 -6.29 20.70 15.21
CA ALA A 11 -5.26 20.63 14.17
C ALA A 11 -5.31 19.28 13.44
N ILE A 12 -5.44 18.17 14.17
CA ILE A 12 -5.62 16.82 13.62
C ILE A 12 -6.87 16.74 12.73
N MET A 13 -8.01 17.23 13.22
CA MET A 13 -9.24 17.21 12.43
C MET A 13 -9.15 18.09 11.18
N SER A 14 -8.48 19.24 11.26
CA SER A 14 -8.26 20.13 10.12
C SER A 14 -7.36 19.46 9.06
N GLY A 15 -6.26 18.88 9.46
CA GLY A 15 -5.34 18.16 8.55
C GLY A 15 -6.01 16.95 7.87
N MET A 16 -6.75 16.16 8.63
CA MET A 16 -7.55 15.06 8.07
C MET A 16 -8.60 15.54 7.06
N ARG A 17 -9.27 16.66 7.36
CA ARG A 17 -10.30 17.22 6.46
C ARG A 17 -9.68 17.75 5.16
N GLN A 18 -8.54 18.41 5.26
CA GLN A 18 -7.80 18.87 4.08
C GLN A 18 -7.33 17.71 3.21
N LEU A 19 -6.77 16.67 3.83
CA LEU A 19 -6.35 15.46 3.12
C LEU A 19 -7.56 14.75 2.50
N GLU A 20 -8.68 14.62 3.22
CA GLU A 20 -9.91 14.04 2.67
C GLU A 20 -10.39 14.80 1.45
N ILE A 21 -10.47 16.14 1.51
CA ILE A 21 -10.93 16.97 0.40
C ILE A 21 -10.02 16.84 -0.82
N ARG A 22 -8.69 16.91 -0.59
CA ARG A 22 -7.67 16.78 -1.65
C ARG A 22 -7.73 15.41 -2.30
N THR A 23 -7.77 14.36 -1.48
CA THR A 23 -7.82 12.97 -1.93
C THR A 23 -9.11 12.65 -2.68
N ARG A 24 -10.26 13.13 -2.20
CA ARG A 24 -11.56 12.94 -2.89
C ARG A 24 -11.57 13.55 -4.28
N ARG A 25 -11.00 14.73 -4.47
CA ARG A 25 -10.89 15.32 -5.81
C ARG A 25 -10.05 14.42 -6.72
N MET A 26 -8.87 14.01 -6.27
CA MET A 26 -7.99 13.14 -7.04
C MET A 26 -8.63 11.79 -7.40
N VAL A 27 -9.37 11.18 -6.46
CA VAL A 27 -10.09 9.92 -6.69
C VAL A 27 -11.25 10.11 -7.66
N ASN A 28 -12.00 11.21 -7.56
CA ASN A 28 -13.13 11.49 -8.43
C ASN A 28 -12.70 11.77 -9.88
N ASP A 29 -11.61 12.52 -10.05
CA ASP A 29 -11.20 13.02 -11.36
C ASP A 29 -10.38 11.99 -12.17
N SER A 30 -9.71 11.06 -11.51
CA SER A 30 -8.68 10.29 -12.21
C SER A 30 -8.60 8.79 -11.87
N LEU A 31 -9.02 8.32 -10.71
CA LEU A 31 -8.70 6.95 -10.27
C LEU A 31 -9.87 5.96 -10.25
N ALA A 32 -11.10 6.44 -10.25
CA ALA A 32 -12.26 5.57 -9.99
C ALA A 32 -12.46 4.48 -11.04
N GLY A 33 -12.25 4.79 -12.31
CA GLY A 33 -12.34 3.81 -13.40
C GLY A 33 -11.16 2.85 -13.43
N GLU A 34 -9.95 3.40 -13.28
CA GLU A 34 -8.69 2.63 -13.34
C GLU A 34 -8.55 1.66 -12.17
N TYR A 35 -8.95 2.05 -10.96
CA TYR A 35 -8.96 1.17 -9.80
C TYR A 35 -9.92 -0.01 -10.00
N HIS A 36 -11.16 0.26 -10.44
CA HIS A 36 -12.17 -0.76 -10.64
C HIS A 36 -11.78 -1.77 -11.73
N SER A 37 -11.21 -1.32 -12.85
CA SER A 37 -10.80 -2.19 -13.95
C SER A 37 -9.65 -3.13 -13.57
N VAL A 38 -8.70 -2.64 -12.78
CA VAL A 38 -7.51 -3.39 -12.36
C VAL A 38 -7.83 -4.47 -11.31
N PHE A 39 -8.74 -4.17 -10.40
CA PHE A 39 -9.05 -5.06 -9.27
C PHE A 39 -10.35 -5.83 -9.41
N LYS A 40 -11.00 -5.79 -10.58
CA LYS A 40 -12.20 -6.59 -10.86
C LYS A 40 -12.03 -8.04 -10.42
N GLY A 41 -12.77 -8.42 -9.39
CA GLY A 41 -12.78 -9.79 -8.90
C GLY A 41 -13.47 -10.71 -9.91
N ARG A 42 -12.86 -11.85 -10.25
CA ARG A 42 -13.55 -12.96 -10.92
C ARG A 42 -14.49 -13.64 -9.92
N GLY A 43 -15.67 -13.12 -9.73
CA GLY A 43 -16.69 -13.74 -8.88
C GLY A 43 -18.06 -13.31 -9.30
N MET A 44 -18.90 -14.30 -9.49
CA MET A 44 -20.32 -14.09 -9.75
C MET A 44 -21.06 -14.10 -8.42
N ASP A 45 -21.61 -12.96 -8.00
CA ASP A 45 -22.60 -12.91 -6.93
C ASP A 45 -23.99 -13.04 -7.52
N PHE A 46 -24.87 -13.74 -6.80
CA PHE A 46 -26.27 -13.87 -7.16
C PHE A 46 -26.92 -12.49 -7.11
N ASP A 47 -27.46 -12.02 -8.23
CA ASP A 47 -28.13 -10.72 -8.33
C ASP A 47 -29.64 -10.89 -8.21
N GLU A 48 -30.24 -11.61 -9.17
CA GLU A 48 -31.68 -11.80 -9.22
C GLU A 48 -32.04 -13.11 -9.95
N VAL A 49 -33.27 -13.53 -9.80
CA VAL A 49 -33.87 -14.55 -10.66
C VAL A 49 -34.79 -13.86 -11.68
N ARG A 50 -34.57 -14.15 -12.95
CA ARG A 50 -35.45 -13.73 -14.02
C ARG A 50 -36.00 -14.92 -14.77
N GLU A 51 -37.07 -14.69 -15.49
CA GLU A 51 -37.66 -15.75 -16.35
C GLU A 51 -36.68 -16.17 -17.44
N TYR A 52 -36.58 -17.46 -17.69
CA TYR A 52 -35.74 -18.04 -18.73
C TYR A 52 -36.15 -17.52 -20.10
N THR A 53 -35.21 -17.12 -20.90
CA THR A 53 -35.41 -16.80 -22.33
C THR A 53 -34.62 -17.78 -23.22
N PRO A 54 -35.14 -18.20 -24.38
CA PRO A 54 -34.38 -19.05 -25.29
C PRO A 54 -33.01 -18.43 -25.62
N GLY A 55 -31.95 -19.21 -25.34
CA GLY A 55 -30.55 -18.74 -25.45
C GLY A 55 -29.80 -18.63 -24.13
N ASP A 56 -30.50 -18.68 -23.00
CA ASP A 56 -29.86 -18.74 -21.69
C ASP A 56 -29.23 -20.11 -21.42
N GLU A 57 -28.16 -20.13 -20.67
CA GLU A 57 -27.48 -21.37 -20.30
C GLU A 57 -28.33 -22.19 -19.30
N VAL A 58 -28.70 -23.40 -19.70
CA VAL A 58 -29.56 -24.31 -18.91
C VAL A 58 -28.98 -24.58 -17.49
N ARG A 59 -27.65 -24.52 -17.32
CA ARG A 59 -26.98 -24.71 -16.03
C ARG A 59 -27.27 -23.62 -15.03
N THR A 60 -27.73 -22.45 -15.47
CA THR A 60 -28.07 -21.31 -14.59
C THR A 60 -29.52 -21.37 -14.12
N ILE A 61 -30.32 -22.36 -14.49
CA ILE A 61 -31.72 -22.54 -14.07
C ILE A 61 -31.76 -22.75 -12.53
N ASP A 62 -32.58 -21.96 -11.85
CA ASP A 62 -32.92 -22.19 -10.45
C ASP A 62 -34.12 -23.15 -10.35
N TRP A 63 -33.82 -24.43 -10.16
CA TRP A 63 -34.84 -25.47 -10.06
C TRP A 63 -35.80 -25.30 -8.89
N ASN A 64 -35.39 -24.63 -7.78
CA ASN A 64 -36.23 -24.39 -6.63
C ASN A 64 -37.29 -23.30 -6.90
N VAL A 65 -36.90 -22.21 -7.57
CA VAL A 65 -37.83 -21.15 -8.02
C VAL A 65 -38.71 -21.65 -9.13
N THR A 66 -38.16 -22.36 -10.13
CA THR A 66 -38.86 -22.98 -11.24
C THR A 66 -39.98 -23.91 -10.77
N ALA A 67 -39.68 -24.77 -9.79
CA ALA A 67 -40.69 -25.69 -9.23
C ALA A 67 -41.85 -24.97 -8.52
N ARG A 68 -41.60 -23.83 -7.91
CA ARG A 68 -42.65 -23.03 -7.24
C ARG A 68 -43.46 -22.17 -8.20
N ALA A 69 -42.79 -21.63 -9.22
CA ALA A 69 -43.40 -20.70 -10.18
C ALA A 69 -44.10 -21.39 -11.38
N GLY A 70 -43.81 -22.67 -11.59
CA GLY A 70 -44.37 -23.44 -12.74
C GLY A 70 -43.80 -23.07 -14.11
N ARG A 71 -42.77 -22.24 -14.15
CA ARG A 71 -42.04 -21.82 -15.36
C ARG A 71 -40.57 -21.65 -15.06
N PRO A 72 -39.67 -21.85 -16.03
CA PRO A 72 -38.25 -21.84 -15.79
C PRO A 72 -37.74 -20.45 -15.45
N PHE A 73 -36.93 -20.37 -14.38
CA PHE A 73 -36.22 -19.18 -13.95
C PHE A 73 -34.72 -19.42 -13.95
N VAL A 74 -33.94 -18.41 -14.36
CA VAL A 74 -32.49 -18.43 -14.37
C VAL A 74 -31.93 -17.49 -13.30
N LYS A 75 -30.85 -17.95 -12.63
CA LYS A 75 -30.06 -17.12 -11.77
C LYS A 75 -29.23 -16.17 -12.60
N LYS A 76 -29.44 -14.88 -12.44
CA LYS A 76 -28.57 -13.86 -12.97
C LYS A 76 -27.50 -13.57 -11.91
N PHE A 77 -26.27 -13.67 -12.33
CA PHE A 77 -25.13 -13.36 -11.48
C PHE A 77 -24.52 -12.07 -11.97
N THR A 78 -24.36 -11.11 -11.07
CA THR A 78 -23.59 -9.91 -11.34
C THR A 78 -22.17 -10.07 -10.78
N GLU A 79 -21.19 -9.60 -11.53
CA GLU A 79 -19.79 -9.69 -11.18
C GLU A 79 -19.43 -8.56 -10.19
N GLU A 80 -20.07 -8.57 -9.00
CA GLU A 80 -19.71 -7.67 -7.90
C GLU A 80 -19.11 -8.44 -6.73
N ARG A 81 -17.79 -8.55 -6.72
CA ARG A 81 -17.06 -9.01 -5.53
C ARG A 81 -16.52 -7.82 -4.76
N GLU A 82 -16.96 -7.69 -3.52
CA GLU A 82 -16.29 -6.87 -2.54
C GLU A 82 -14.82 -7.29 -2.40
N LEU A 83 -13.93 -6.40 -2.73
CA LEU A 83 -12.51 -6.62 -2.51
C LEU A 83 -12.16 -6.34 -1.04
N THR A 84 -11.17 -7.05 -0.58
CA THR A 84 -10.54 -6.75 0.71
C THR A 84 -9.16 -6.20 0.43
N ILE A 85 -8.88 -5.00 0.94
CA ILE A 85 -7.60 -4.33 0.83
C ILE A 85 -6.98 -4.25 2.20
N LEU A 86 -5.72 -4.66 2.32
CA LEU A 86 -4.90 -4.41 3.50
C LEU A 86 -3.79 -3.42 3.13
N LEU A 87 -3.79 -2.27 3.79
CA LEU A 87 -2.71 -1.30 3.73
C LEU A 87 -1.72 -1.64 4.84
N MET A 88 -0.54 -2.11 4.46
CA MET A 88 0.59 -2.34 5.37
C MET A 88 1.54 -1.17 5.20
N VAL A 89 1.69 -0.36 6.24
CA VAL A 89 2.48 0.88 6.18
C VAL A 89 3.62 0.80 7.18
N ASP A 90 4.81 0.89 6.67
CA ASP A 90 6.02 1.07 7.46
C ASP A 90 6.03 2.48 8.05
N ILE A 91 6.12 2.55 9.37
CA ILE A 91 6.21 3.80 10.13
C ILE A 91 7.48 3.87 10.98
N SER A 92 8.52 3.14 10.56
CA SER A 92 9.85 3.18 11.17
C SER A 92 10.48 4.58 11.12
N ALA A 93 11.56 4.76 11.84
CA ALA A 93 12.23 6.05 11.96
C ALA A 93 12.74 6.59 10.62
N SER A 94 13.16 5.70 9.70
CA SER A 94 13.61 6.07 8.34
C SER A 94 12.53 6.79 7.53
N GLY A 95 11.24 6.49 7.78
CA GLY A 95 10.11 7.14 7.14
C GLY A 95 9.99 8.64 7.39
N ASN A 96 10.56 9.16 8.48
CA ASN A 96 10.56 10.60 8.79
C ASN A 96 11.51 11.40 7.90
N PHE A 97 12.41 10.74 7.18
CA PHE A 97 13.31 11.40 6.25
C PHE A 97 12.56 11.94 5.03
N GLY A 98 12.94 13.16 4.61
CA GLY A 98 12.46 13.81 3.41
C GLY A 98 13.25 15.05 3.09
N SER A 99 13.79 15.12 1.88
CA SER A 99 14.56 16.28 1.38
C SER A 99 13.71 17.25 0.53
N ALA A 100 12.45 16.90 0.30
CA ALA A 100 11.49 17.68 -0.46
C ALA A 100 10.36 18.22 0.44
N ALA A 101 9.24 18.62 -0.15
CA ALA A 101 8.09 19.15 0.60
C ALA A 101 7.39 18.11 1.49
N LEU A 102 7.53 16.83 1.17
CA LEU A 102 6.93 15.72 1.91
C LEU A 102 8.04 14.80 2.43
N SER A 103 7.85 14.27 3.64
CA SER A 103 8.63 13.13 4.11
C SER A 103 8.16 11.83 3.41
N LYS A 104 8.95 10.76 3.50
CA LYS A 104 8.54 9.44 3.03
C LYS A 104 7.25 8.98 3.72
N ARG A 105 7.11 9.28 5.01
CA ARG A 105 5.91 8.98 5.80
C ARG A 105 4.68 9.75 5.31
N ASP A 106 4.83 11.05 5.02
CA ASP A 106 3.73 11.86 4.49
C ASP A 106 3.27 11.32 3.13
N LEU A 107 4.22 10.98 2.26
CA LEU A 107 3.92 10.40 0.94
C LEU A 107 3.22 9.04 1.07
N ALA A 108 3.68 8.18 1.97
CA ALA A 108 3.03 6.90 2.27
C ALA A 108 1.60 7.10 2.80
N ALA A 109 1.40 8.08 3.69
CA ALA A 109 0.09 8.44 4.23
C ALA A 109 -0.86 9.00 3.17
N GLU A 110 -0.37 9.86 2.27
CA GLU A 110 -1.16 10.38 1.14
C GLU A 110 -1.60 9.24 0.21
N LEU A 111 -0.69 8.37 -0.21
CA LEU A 111 -1.01 7.23 -1.05
C LEU A 111 -2.03 6.29 -0.39
N ALA A 112 -1.75 5.88 0.85
CA ALA A 112 -2.65 4.99 1.59
C ALA A 112 -4.05 5.59 1.74
N SER A 113 -4.14 6.91 1.93
CA SER A 113 -5.42 7.63 1.96
C SER A 113 -6.15 7.58 0.61
N VAL A 114 -5.44 7.80 -0.50
CA VAL A 114 -6.00 7.70 -1.85
C VAL A 114 -6.56 6.31 -2.12
N LEU A 115 -5.80 5.26 -1.80
CA LEU A 115 -6.23 3.87 -1.96
C LEU A 115 -7.44 3.55 -1.09
N ALA A 116 -7.44 4.00 0.18
CA ALA A 116 -8.55 3.80 1.10
C ALA A 116 -9.84 4.50 0.66
N PHE A 117 -9.75 5.74 0.15
CA PHE A 117 -10.93 6.45 -0.37
C PHE A 117 -11.42 5.88 -1.70
N SER A 118 -10.52 5.38 -2.56
CA SER A 118 -10.88 4.65 -3.78
C SER A 118 -11.66 3.37 -3.45
N ALA A 119 -11.21 2.64 -2.44
CA ALA A 119 -11.89 1.44 -1.96
C ALA A 119 -13.31 1.72 -1.43
N ILE A 120 -13.53 2.79 -0.64
CA ILE A 120 -14.88 3.15 -0.18
C ILE A 120 -15.81 3.39 -1.37
N ARG A 121 -15.33 4.10 -2.39
CA ARG A 121 -16.15 4.42 -3.56
C ARG A 121 -16.64 3.16 -4.28
N ASN A 122 -15.82 2.10 -4.26
CA ASN A 122 -16.15 0.80 -4.84
C ASN A 122 -16.81 -0.16 -3.84
N SER A 123 -17.23 0.31 -2.67
CA SER A 123 -17.82 -0.51 -1.60
C SER A 123 -16.92 -1.63 -1.07
N ASP A 124 -15.61 -1.51 -1.24
CA ASP A 124 -14.62 -2.47 -0.78
C ASP A 124 -14.31 -2.34 0.71
N LYS A 125 -13.70 -3.39 1.28
CA LYS A 125 -13.22 -3.42 2.68
C LYS A 125 -11.78 -2.97 2.76
N VAL A 126 -11.46 -2.08 3.70
CA VAL A 126 -10.10 -1.60 3.94
C VAL A 126 -9.67 -1.96 5.34
N GLY A 127 -8.53 -2.60 5.46
CA GLY A 127 -7.80 -2.83 6.70
C GLY A 127 -6.49 -2.05 6.72
N LEU A 128 -5.90 -1.95 7.91
CA LEU A 128 -4.61 -1.28 8.13
C LEU A 128 -3.73 -2.13 9.04
N LEU A 129 -2.46 -2.21 8.70
CA LEU A 129 -1.41 -2.75 9.56
C LEU A 129 -0.25 -1.76 9.55
N LEU A 130 -0.05 -1.04 10.66
CA LEU A 130 1.13 -0.20 10.87
C LEU A 130 2.20 -1.06 11.53
N TYR A 131 3.43 -0.93 11.07
CA TYR A 131 4.54 -1.70 11.63
C TYR A 131 5.86 -0.93 11.64
N THR A 132 6.72 -1.39 12.53
CA THR A 132 8.13 -1.05 12.67
C THR A 132 8.92 -2.37 12.80
N ASP A 133 9.81 -2.53 13.76
CA ASP A 133 10.35 -3.83 14.21
C ASP A 133 9.30 -4.72 14.90
N ARG A 134 8.09 -4.17 15.08
CA ARG A 134 6.90 -4.81 15.68
C ARG A 134 5.63 -4.36 14.97
N ILE A 135 4.52 -5.03 15.29
CA ILE A 135 3.21 -4.55 14.86
C ILE A 135 2.75 -3.46 15.82
N GLU A 136 2.64 -2.26 15.31
CA GLU A 136 2.22 -1.07 16.06
C GLU A 136 0.68 -0.96 16.15
N ARG A 137 0.02 -1.27 15.04
CA ARG A 137 -1.44 -1.14 14.96
C ARG A 137 -2.03 -2.07 13.92
N TYR A 138 -3.12 -2.75 14.27
CA TYR A 138 -3.93 -3.50 13.31
C TYR A 138 -5.39 -3.05 13.38
N LEU A 139 -5.96 -2.69 12.24
CA LEU A 139 -7.38 -2.45 12.03
C LEU A 139 -7.90 -3.48 11.04
N PRO A 140 -8.82 -4.36 11.45
CA PRO A 140 -9.37 -5.38 10.55
C PRO A 140 -10.12 -4.74 9.39
N PRO A 141 -10.15 -5.38 8.21
CA PRO A 141 -10.84 -4.87 7.02
C PRO A 141 -12.34 -4.65 7.28
N LYS A 142 -12.79 -3.42 7.12
CA LYS A 142 -14.20 -3.02 7.27
C LYS A 142 -14.58 -2.01 6.20
N LYS A 143 -15.88 -1.89 5.94
CA LYS A 143 -16.46 -0.87 5.04
C LYS A 143 -16.76 0.43 5.76
N GLY A 144 -17.00 1.44 4.98
CA GLY A 144 -17.64 2.67 5.37
C GLY A 144 -16.69 3.81 5.71
N ARG A 145 -17.17 5.02 5.46
CA ARG A 145 -16.41 6.27 5.58
C ARG A 145 -15.80 6.47 6.97
N ARG A 146 -16.53 6.16 8.03
CA ARG A 146 -16.03 6.34 9.41
C ARG A 146 -14.82 5.46 9.69
N HIS A 147 -14.83 4.22 9.16
CA HIS A 147 -13.72 3.30 9.32
C HIS A 147 -12.49 3.79 8.56
N VAL A 148 -12.65 4.24 7.32
CA VAL A 148 -11.53 4.75 6.52
C VAL A 148 -10.95 6.04 7.09
N LEU A 149 -11.77 6.94 7.62
CA LEU A 149 -11.27 8.11 8.35
C LEU A 149 -10.43 7.71 9.58
N ARG A 150 -10.78 6.62 10.26
CA ARG A 150 -9.96 6.05 11.33
C ARG A 150 -8.64 5.50 10.80
N VAL A 151 -8.67 4.75 9.68
CA VAL A 151 -7.46 4.26 9.00
C VAL A 151 -6.51 5.41 8.69
N VAL A 152 -7.01 6.45 8.02
CA VAL A 152 -6.23 7.64 7.65
C VAL A 152 -5.66 8.36 8.88
N ARG A 153 -6.48 8.53 9.93
CA ARG A 153 -6.02 9.14 11.18
C ARG A 153 -4.89 8.34 11.80
N ASP A 154 -5.04 7.01 11.90
CA ASP A 154 -4.04 6.16 12.53
C ASP A 154 -2.73 6.16 11.72
N ILE A 155 -2.77 6.25 10.37
CA ILE A 155 -1.57 6.40 9.55
C ILE A 155 -0.84 7.73 9.84
N LEU A 156 -1.58 8.84 9.88
CA LEU A 156 -0.99 10.18 10.02
C LEU A 156 -0.44 10.46 11.41
N TYR A 157 -1.15 9.98 12.44
CA TYR A 157 -0.94 10.46 13.81
C TYR A 157 -0.53 9.37 14.79
N HIS A 158 -0.35 8.13 14.33
CA HIS A 158 0.19 7.08 15.21
C HIS A 158 1.65 7.38 15.55
N THR A 159 1.97 7.40 16.84
CA THR A 159 3.35 7.52 17.31
C THR A 159 3.91 6.12 17.47
N PRO A 160 4.92 5.73 16.68
CA PRO A 160 5.51 4.40 16.79
C PRO A 160 6.28 4.24 18.11
N GLU A 161 6.25 3.04 18.67
CA GLU A 161 7.09 2.64 19.80
C GLU A 161 8.42 2.06 19.34
N GLY A 162 8.44 1.36 18.20
CA GLY A 162 9.62 0.82 17.57
C GLY A 162 10.33 1.84 16.67
N ARG A 163 11.60 1.59 16.36
CA ARG A 163 12.40 2.44 15.46
C ARG A 163 12.81 1.72 14.19
N GLY A 164 13.10 0.43 14.29
CA GLY A 164 13.57 -0.39 13.18
C GLY A 164 12.45 -0.86 12.25
N THR A 165 12.80 -1.64 11.24
CA THR A 165 11.88 -2.15 10.22
C THR A 165 11.95 -3.67 10.15
N ASP A 166 10.79 -4.36 10.34
CA ASP A 166 10.65 -5.82 10.13
C ASP A 166 9.45 -6.12 9.23
N SER A 167 9.66 -5.98 7.93
CA SER A 167 8.65 -6.30 6.90
C SER A 167 8.33 -7.80 6.84
N VAL A 168 9.26 -8.70 7.25
CA VAL A 168 9.04 -10.15 7.26
C VAL A 168 7.97 -10.50 8.28
N LYS A 169 8.13 -10.01 9.50
CA LYS A 169 7.15 -10.18 10.58
C LYS A 169 5.78 -9.58 10.22
N ALA A 170 5.78 -8.41 9.59
CA ALA A 170 4.55 -7.77 9.16
C ALA A 170 3.80 -8.61 8.11
N LEU A 171 4.50 -9.18 7.11
CA LEU A 171 3.92 -10.09 6.10
C LEU A 171 3.40 -11.39 6.72
N ASP A 172 4.12 -11.93 7.71
CA ASP A 172 3.68 -13.13 8.42
C ASP A 172 2.37 -12.87 9.17
N VAL A 173 2.28 -11.78 9.93
CA VAL A 173 1.03 -11.37 10.60
C VAL A 173 -0.10 -11.14 9.60
N ALA A 174 0.16 -10.47 8.47
CA ALA A 174 -0.84 -10.27 7.43
C ALA A 174 -1.41 -11.61 6.92
N SER A 175 -0.54 -12.60 6.72
CA SER A 175 -0.92 -13.95 6.28
C SER A 175 -1.79 -14.71 7.31
N HIS A 176 -1.65 -14.40 8.60
CA HIS A 176 -2.45 -14.99 9.68
C HIS A 176 -3.81 -14.30 9.84
N VAL A 177 -3.88 -12.98 9.70
CA VAL A 177 -5.13 -12.23 9.92
C VAL A 177 -6.04 -12.17 8.69
N LEU A 178 -5.51 -12.44 7.50
CA LEU A 178 -6.28 -12.49 6.25
C LEU A 178 -6.70 -13.91 5.92
N HIS A 179 -7.95 -14.27 6.20
CA HIS A 179 -8.48 -15.62 5.94
C HIS A 179 -8.93 -15.83 4.49
N ARG A 180 -9.17 -14.75 3.75
CA ARG A 180 -9.59 -14.77 2.34
C ARG A 180 -8.57 -14.03 1.49
N ARG A 181 -8.58 -14.31 0.17
CA ARG A 181 -7.72 -13.59 -0.77
C ARG A 181 -8.00 -12.09 -0.69
N ALA A 182 -6.95 -11.30 -0.53
CA ALA A 182 -6.99 -9.85 -0.40
C ALA A 182 -5.93 -9.20 -1.30
N ILE A 183 -6.08 -7.92 -1.56
CA ILE A 183 -5.04 -7.08 -2.15
C ILE A 183 -4.26 -6.49 -0.99
N VAL A 184 -2.95 -6.70 -1.00
CA VAL A 184 -2.06 -6.24 0.08
C VAL A 184 -1.09 -5.21 -0.51
N PHE A 185 -1.19 -3.97 -0.06
CA PHE A 185 -0.21 -2.94 -0.38
C PHE A 185 0.82 -2.87 0.74
N LEU A 186 2.04 -3.29 0.46
CA LEU A 186 3.17 -3.17 1.37
C LEU A 186 3.93 -1.88 1.02
N ILE A 187 3.75 -0.86 1.85
CA ILE A 187 4.30 0.50 1.65
C ILE A 187 5.48 0.68 2.59
N SER A 188 6.69 0.75 2.06
CA SER A 188 7.94 0.88 2.80
C SER A 188 9.02 1.47 1.90
N ASP A 189 10.12 1.94 2.46
CA ASP A 189 11.36 2.22 1.72
C ASP A 189 12.21 0.95 1.50
N PHE A 190 11.83 -0.16 2.15
CA PHE A 190 12.53 -1.45 2.10
C PHE A 190 14.00 -1.34 2.55
N GLN A 191 14.31 -0.37 3.38
CA GLN A 191 15.60 -0.26 4.04
C GLN A 191 15.49 -0.89 5.42
N SER A 192 16.25 -1.94 5.64
CA SER A 192 16.32 -2.59 6.95
C SER A 192 17.78 -2.78 7.30
N PRO A 193 18.25 -2.20 8.41
CA PRO A 193 19.59 -2.45 8.89
C PRO A 193 19.67 -3.91 9.33
N SER A 194 20.54 -4.66 8.70
CA SER A 194 20.81 -6.05 9.06
C SER A 194 22.29 -6.29 9.10
N LYS A 195 22.74 -7.05 10.10
CA LYS A 195 24.13 -7.52 10.18
C LYS A 195 24.46 -8.47 9.04
N ASP A 196 23.45 -9.17 8.51
CA ASP A 196 23.56 -9.99 7.30
C ASP A 196 22.50 -9.58 6.27
N PRO A 197 22.83 -8.63 5.38
CA PRO A 197 21.89 -8.17 4.35
C PRO A 197 21.46 -9.26 3.36
N ALA A 198 22.30 -10.29 3.15
CA ALA A 198 21.97 -11.37 2.22
C ALA A 198 20.93 -12.32 2.81
N ALA A 199 21.06 -12.66 4.09
CA ALA A 199 20.06 -13.45 4.81
C ALA A 199 18.73 -12.70 4.91
N ALA A 200 18.74 -11.44 5.37
CA ALA A 200 17.55 -10.62 5.48
C ALA A 200 16.80 -10.47 4.14
N ARG A 201 17.53 -10.29 3.04
CA ARG A 201 16.98 -10.25 1.69
C ARG A 201 16.30 -11.58 1.30
N THR A 202 16.93 -12.69 1.64
CA THR A 202 16.39 -14.03 1.34
C THR A 202 15.11 -14.30 2.12
N GLU A 203 15.05 -13.90 3.38
CA GLU A 203 13.88 -14.02 4.23
C GLU A 203 12.73 -13.15 3.73
N LEU A 204 12.99 -11.89 3.37
CA LEU A 204 12.00 -11.00 2.78
C LEU A 204 11.41 -11.58 1.50
N ARG A 205 12.24 -12.06 0.58
CA ARG A 205 11.79 -12.72 -0.65
C ARG A 205 10.89 -13.91 -0.36
N ARG A 206 11.27 -14.75 0.60
CA ARG A 206 10.47 -15.91 1.03
C ARG A 206 9.10 -15.47 1.55
N ALA A 207 9.06 -14.49 2.44
CA ALA A 207 7.82 -13.96 3.01
C ALA A 207 6.91 -13.35 1.92
N MET A 208 7.47 -12.56 1.01
CA MET A 208 6.75 -11.98 -0.12
C MET A 208 6.16 -13.05 -1.04
N ARG A 209 6.94 -14.08 -1.38
CA ARG A 209 6.46 -15.22 -2.18
C ARG A 209 5.30 -15.94 -1.51
N GLN A 210 5.37 -16.18 -0.20
CA GLN A 210 4.31 -16.85 0.56
C GLN A 210 3.03 -16.00 0.58
N THR A 211 3.16 -14.71 0.82
CA THR A 211 2.03 -13.78 0.82
C THR A 211 1.42 -13.65 -0.58
N ASN A 212 2.24 -13.53 -1.63
CA ASN A 212 1.76 -13.37 -3.02
C ASN A 212 1.04 -14.62 -3.57
N ARG A 213 1.35 -15.81 -3.05
CA ARG A 213 0.61 -17.04 -3.39
C ARG A 213 -0.82 -17.05 -2.85
N ARG A 214 -1.06 -16.43 -1.70
CA ARG A 214 -2.36 -16.42 -1.02
C ARG A 214 -3.18 -15.17 -1.31
N HIS A 215 -2.50 -14.06 -1.52
CA HIS A 215 -3.05 -12.73 -1.71
C HIS A 215 -2.49 -12.12 -2.99
N ASP A 216 -2.90 -10.93 -3.30
CA ASP A 216 -2.38 -10.11 -4.39
C ASP A 216 -1.47 -9.05 -3.80
N LEU A 217 -0.16 -9.34 -3.72
CA LEU A 217 0.81 -8.47 -3.06
C LEU A 217 1.36 -7.42 -4.03
N ILE A 218 1.29 -6.17 -3.62
CA ILE A 218 1.83 -5.02 -4.32
C ILE A 218 2.85 -4.34 -3.41
N ALA A 219 4.11 -4.32 -3.84
CA ALA A 219 5.17 -3.60 -3.14
C ALA A 219 5.20 -2.14 -3.58
N VAL A 220 5.01 -1.22 -2.65
CA VAL A 220 5.11 0.22 -2.89
C VAL A 220 6.37 0.73 -2.24
N GLN A 221 7.36 1.04 -3.07
CA GLN A 221 8.61 1.62 -2.61
C GLN A 221 8.48 3.13 -2.52
N VAL A 222 8.73 3.69 -1.34
CA VAL A 222 8.79 5.13 -1.11
C VAL A 222 10.25 5.52 -0.95
N ALA A 223 10.76 6.39 -1.81
CA ALA A 223 12.16 6.79 -1.85
C ALA A 223 12.34 8.31 -1.83
N ASP A 224 13.45 8.76 -1.28
CA ASP A 224 13.86 10.16 -1.36
C ASP A 224 15.06 10.32 -2.31
N PRO A 225 15.14 11.38 -3.13
CA PRO A 225 16.27 11.60 -4.03
C PRO A 225 17.62 11.65 -3.32
N ARG A 226 17.67 12.18 -2.10
CA ARG A 226 18.92 12.28 -1.31
C ARG A 226 19.43 10.93 -0.80
N GLU A 227 18.63 9.90 -0.83
CA GLU A 227 19.08 8.52 -0.60
C GLU A 227 19.85 7.93 -1.79
N LYS A 228 19.75 8.56 -2.98
CA LYS A 228 20.46 8.16 -4.19
C LYS A 228 21.60 9.09 -4.56
N GLU A 229 21.49 10.38 -4.20
CA GLU A 229 22.44 11.43 -4.59
C GLU A 229 22.74 12.37 -3.42
N LEU A 230 24.01 12.42 -2.99
CA LEU A 230 24.46 13.37 -1.99
C LEU A 230 24.68 14.74 -2.61
N PRO A 231 24.25 15.83 -1.94
CA PRO A 231 24.57 17.20 -2.37
C PRO A 231 26.05 17.49 -2.13
N ASN A 232 26.62 18.42 -2.91
CA ASN A 232 27.95 18.96 -2.64
C ASN A 232 27.85 20.09 -1.62
N VAL A 233 28.00 19.79 -0.34
CA VAL A 233 27.87 20.74 0.79
C VAL A 233 29.04 20.67 1.78
N GLY A 234 30.17 20.08 1.39
CA GLY A 234 31.29 19.84 2.27
C GLY A 234 31.09 18.63 3.17
N VAL A 235 31.56 18.68 4.41
CA VAL A 235 31.39 17.58 5.37
C VAL A 235 29.93 17.52 5.82
N LEU A 236 29.31 16.36 5.65
CA LEU A 236 27.94 16.08 6.03
C LEU A 236 27.92 14.93 7.05
N ALA A 237 27.33 15.18 8.22
CA ALA A 237 27.04 14.14 9.19
C ALA A 237 25.70 13.47 8.84
N LEU A 238 25.74 12.17 8.54
CA LEU A 238 24.56 11.34 8.30
C LEU A 238 24.29 10.49 9.53
N GLU A 239 23.10 10.62 10.08
CA GLU A 239 22.63 9.77 11.16
C GLU A 239 21.76 8.64 10.57
N ASP A 240 22.09 7.40 10.92
CA ASP A 240 21.18 6.29 10.67
C ASP A 240 19.98 6.39 11.61
N ALA A 241 18.81 6.58 11.04
CA ALA A 241 17.58 6.87 11.79
C ALA A 241 17.15 5.72 12.72
N GLU A 242 17.56 4.48 12.43
CA GLU A 242 17.17 3.29 13.19
C GLU A 242 18.20 2.95 14.28
N SER A 243 19.50 3.00 13.96
CA SER A 243 20.58 2.71 14.91
C SER A 243 21.06 3.92 15.69
N GLY A 244 20.88 5.13 15.14
CA GLY A 244 21.45 6.38 15.68
C GLY A 244 22.98 6.52 15.44
N GLU A 245 23.58 5.66 14.62
CA GLU A 245 24.97 5.75 14.24
C GLU A 245 25.21 6.96 13.34
N ILE A 246 26.25 7.74 13.64
CA ILE A 246 26.60 8.94 12.85
C ILE A 246 27.86 8.65 12.05
N ILE A 247 27.78 8.90 10.74
CA ILE A 247 28.90 8.79 9.82
C ILE A 247 29.14 10.15 9.18
N GLU A 248 30.37 10.65 9.25
CA GLU A 248 30.77 11.87 8.56
C GLU A 248 31.32 11.54 7.18
N LEU A 249 30.78 12.21 6.15
CA LEU A 249 31.19 12.08 4.76
C LEU A 249 31.59 13.45 4.21
N ASP A 250 32.76 13.53 3.58
CA ASP A 250 33.13 14.70 2.80
C ASP A 250 32.42 14.66 1.43
N THR A 251 31.32 15.38 1.33
CA THR A 251 30.55 15.45 0.10
C THR A 251 31.15 16.42 -0.92
N ALA A 252 32.23 17.16 -0.64
CA ALA A 252 33.00 17.89 -1.63
C ALA A 252 33.77 16.96 -2.55
N ASP A 253 34.18 15.77 -2.05
CA ASP A 253 34.83 14.75 -2.87
C ASP A 253 33.85 14.11 -3.89
N PRO A 254 34.11 14.27 -5.22
CA PRO A 254 33.29 13.64 -6.25
C PRO A 254 33.32 12.11 -6.20
N GLY A 255 34.41 11.53 -5.74
CA GLY A 255 34.58 10.06 -5.60
C GLY A 255 33.62 9.48 -4.57
N ILE A 256 33.47 10.16 -3.43
CA ILE A 256 32.53 9.76 -2.37
C ILE A 256 31.10 9.84 -2.87
N ARG A 257 30.71 10.96 -3.51
CA ARG A 257 29.36 11.11 -4.08
C ARG A 257 29.05 10.04 -5.12
N LYS A 258 30.00 9.79 -6.04
CA LYS A 258 29.87 8.77 -7.08
C LYS A 258 29.68 7.37 -6.45
N ARG A 259 30.53 7.02 -5.49
CA ARG A 259 30.45 5.71 -4.81
C ARG A 259 29.12 5.53 -4.08
N PHE A 260 28.64 6.56 -3.41
CA PHE A 260 27.35 6.54 -2.74
C PHE A 260 26.21 6.26 -3.74
N SER A 261 26.17 7.02 -4.86
CA SER A 261 25.17 6.82 -5.91
C SER A 261 25.23 5.43 -6.54
N GLU A 262 26.40 4.90 -6.83
CA GLU A 262 26.58 3.56 -7.38
C GLU A 262 26.00 2.49 -6.46
N LEU A 263 26.30 2.56 -5.15
CA LEU A 263 25.78 1.64 -4.15
C LEU A 263 24.27 1.74 -3.98
N ALA A 264 23.73 2.97 -4.01
CA ALA A 264 22.29 3.19 -3.92
C ALA A 264 21.54 2.63 -5.15
N LEU A 265 22.09 2.86 -6.35
CA LEU A 265 21.52 2.31 -7.60
C LEU A 265 21.61 0.77 -7.65
N GLU A 266 22.70 0.20 -7.18
CA GLU A 266 22.85 -1.26 -7.10
C GLU A 266 21.79 -1.88 -6.17
N ARG A 267 21.59 -1.28 -4.97
CA ARG A 267 20.55 -1.71 -4.02
C ARG A 267 19.15 -1.61 -4.65
N ALA A 268 18.83 -0.50 -5.29
CA ALA A 268 17.53 -0.31 -5.95
C ALA A 268 17.29 -1.34 -7.07
N ARG A 269 18.31 -1.61 -7.92
CA ARG A 269 18.21 -2.63 -8.97
C ARG A 269 18.00 -4.03 -8.41
N LYS A 270 18.73 -4.39 -7.36
CA LYS A 270 18.59 -5.69 -6.67
C LYS A 270 17.18 -5.85 -6.10
N LEU A 271 16.63 -4.81 -5.46
CA LEU A 271 15.30 -4.83 -4.90
C LEU A 271 14.22 -5.06 -5.98
N VAL A 272 14.26 -4.31 -7.07
CA VAL A 272 13.32 -4.47 -8.20
C VAL A 272 13.44 -5.86 -8.83
N SER A 273 14.67 -6.39 -8.97
CA SER A 273 14.91 -7.74 -9.47
C SER A 273 14.28 -8.80 -8.57
N ASP A 274 14.38 -8.63 -7.26
CA ASP A 274 13.77 -9.54 -6.28
C ASP A 274 12.25 -9.56 -6.37
N PHE A 275 11.63 -8.39 -6.41
CA PHE A 275 10.18 -8.30 -6.54
C PHE A 275 9.68 -8.98 -7.81
N ARG A 276 10.35 -8.77 -8.94
CA ARG A 276 10.03 -9.44 -10.21
C ARG A 276 10.19 -10.96 -10.12
N ALA A 277 11.26 -11.44 -9.50
CA ALA A 277 11.50 -12.87 -9.34
C ALA A 277 10.42 -13.57 -8.50
N GLU A 278 9.80 -12.85 -7.56
CA GLU A 278 8.72 -13.36 -6.74
C GLU A 278 7.32 -13.08 -7.34
N GLY A 279 7.25 -12.50 -8.53
CA GLY A 279 5.99 -12.16 -9.20
C GLY A 279 5.19 -11.05 -8.48
N VAL A 280 5.88 -10.21 -7.71
CA VAL A 280 5.28 -9.11 -6.96
C VAL A 280 5.28 -7.85 -7.82
N ASP A 281 4.10 -7.27 -8.00
CA ASP A 281 3.97 -5.99 -8.70
C ASP A 281 4.56 -4.86 -7.85
N THR A 282 5.25 -3.93 -8.51
CA THR A 282 6.00 -2.87 -7.83
C THR A 282 5.59 -1.48 -8.30
N LEU A 283 5.36 -0.59 -7.35
CA LEU A 283 5.14 0.85 -7.57
C LEU A 283 6.26 1.63 -6.86
N GLU A 284 7.06 2.39 -7.59
CA GLU A 284 8.06 3.30 -7.01
C GLU A 284 7.49 4.71 -6.94
N LEU A 285 7.58 5.33 -5.77
CA LEU A 285 7.18 6.71 -5.50
C LEU A 285 8.36 7.50 -4.95
N LYS A 286 8.45 8.78 -5.30
CA LYS A 286 9.51 9.67 -4.85
C LYS A 286 8.93 10.90 -4.16
N THR A 287 9.62 11.39 -3.12
CA THR A 287 9.19 12.57 -2.34
C THR A 287 9.22 13.86 -3.14
N ASP A 288 10.04 13.93 -4.20
CA ASP A 288 10.21 15.10 -5.08
C ASP A 288 9.26 15.14 -6.27
N SER A 289 8.44 14.12 -6.46
CA SER A 289 7.63 13.98 -7.67
C SER A 289 6.16 13.71 -7.35
N PRO A 290 5.20 14.23 -8.15
CA PRO A 290 3.79 13.88 -7.99
C PRO A 290 3.56 12.37 -8.16
N TYR A 291 2.96 11.74 -7.15
CA TYR A 291 2.73 10.29 -7.14
C TYR A 291 1.57 9.82 -8.03
N MET A 292 0.60 10.71 -8.31
CA MET A 292 -0.58 10.35 -9.10
C MET A 292 -0.27 9.80 -10.50
N PRO A 293 0.62 10.43 -11.30
CA PRO A 293 0.96 9.87 -12.61
C PRO A 293 1.64 8.50 -12.53
N ALA A 294 2.41 8.23 -11.47
CA ALA A 294 3.03 6.93 -11.25
C ALA A 294 1.97 5.87 -10.90
N LEU A 295 1.02 6.21 -10.04
CA LEU A 295 -0.09 5.33 -9.64
C LEU A 295 -1.00 4.99 -10.83
N GLN A 296 -1.35 5.98 -11.65
CA GLN A 296 -2.15 5.76 -12.86
C GLN A 296 -1.45 4.86 -13.87
N ARG A 297 -0.16 5.10 -14.14
CA ARG A 297 0.64 4.23 -15.01
C ARG A 297 0.72 2.81 -14.49
N PHE A 298 0.86 2.65 -13.17
CA PHE A 298 0.86 1.35 -12.53
C PHE A 298 -0.46 0.60 -12.78
N PHE A 299 -1.61 1.25 -12.56
CA PHE A 299 -2.91 0.64 -12.80
C PHE A 299 -3.12 0.28 -14.28
N LYS A 300 -2.84 1.18 -15.21
CA LYS A 300 -2.94 0.90 -16.66
C LYS A 300 -2.06 -0.26 -17.11
N THR A 301 -0.84 -0.35 -16.58
CA THR A 301 0.08 -1.46 -16.92
C THR A 301 -0.43 -2.77 -16.38
N ARG A 302 -1.00 -2.77 -15.19
CA ARG A 302 -1.53 -3.95 -14.55
C ARG A 302 -2.82 -4.44 -15.22
N GLU A 303 -3.69 -3.53 -15.63
CA GLU A 303 -4.90 -3.85 -16.42
C GLU A 303 -4.54 -4.62 -17.69
N ARG A 304 -3.55 -4.12 -18.46
CA ARG A 304 -3.09 -4.76 -19.70
C ARG A 304 -2.50 -6.16 -19.52
N ARG A 305 -1.96 -6.48 -18.35
CA ARG A 305 -1.40 -7.83 -18.07
C ARG A 305 -2.46 -8.85 -17.70
N ARG A 306 -3.66 -8.40 -17.35
CA ARG A 306 -4.78 -9.27 -16.95
C ARG A 306 -5.76 -9.57 -18.08
N VAL A 307 -5.69 -8.84 -19.17
CA VAL A 307 -6.37 -9.11 -20.43
C VAL A 307 -5.53 -10.06 -21.27
#